data_3aa0fb7377a770b87cade2d5dbd6d1be
#
_entry.id   3aa0fb7377a770b87cade2d5dbd6d1be
#
_cell.length_a   1.000
_cell.length_b   1.000
_cell.length_c   1.000
_cell.angle_alpha   90.00
_cell.angle_beta   90.00
_cell.angle_gamma   90.00
#
_symmetry.space_group_name_H-M   'P 1'
#
loop_
_entity.id
_entity.type
_entity.pdbx_description
1 polymer ?
#
loop_
_entity_poly.entity_id
_entity_poly.type
_entity_poly.pdbx_seq_one_letter_code
_entity_poly.pdbx_strand_id
1 'polypeptide(L)'
;MYPHPYYCWPDFPGVENFYFINIPKNCTTTVRNWALYIKTCNGDIDKPFRFTILRDPYGRLKSTFAYGIGQRFAYLETVESIGKKLLAAKDLDSELLIHFMPQHVFLEHAPVKPDHYYHTGQMRKLRDDLSSRSGLELNWIQENRSRYTVDFTVQYNKWFTENQTWIDDYLGKDVELYAQHVVS
;
A
#
# COMPACT_ATOMS: atom_id res chain seq x y z
N MET A 1 1.48 -11.85 17.26
CA MET A 1 0.62 -12.56 16.28
C MET A 1 0.10 -11.50 15.36
N TYR A 2 0.55 -11.45 14.11
CA TYR A 2 0.05 -10.48 13.12
C TYR A 2 -1.41 -10.80 12.82
N PRO A 3 -2.31 -9.79 12.76
CA PRO A 3 -3.70 -10.04 12.45
C PRO A 3 -3.80 -10.66 11.05
N HIS A 4 -4.72 -11.59 10.88
CA HIS A 4 -5.00 -12.31 9.63
C HIS A 4 -5.07 -11.37 8.43
N PRO A 5 -4.50 -11.73 7.27
CA PRO A 5 -4.41 -10.88 6.09
C PRO A 5 -5.76 -10.75 5.38
N TYR A 6 -6.68 -9.99 5.94
CA TYR A 6 -7.93 -9.60 5.27
C TYR A 6 -7.73 -8.66 4.07
N TYR A 7 -6.48 -8.49 3.60
CA TYR A 7 -6.14 -7.51 2.58
C TYR A 7 -5.70 -8.09 1.25
N CYS A 8 -5.68 -9.43 1.13
CA CYS A 8 -5.67 -10.02 -0.18
C CYS A 8 -7.13 -10.12 -0.64
N TRP A 9 -7.49 -9.38 -1.65
CA TRP A 9 -8.73 -9.59 -2.36
C TRP A 9 -8.48 -10.64 -3.42
N PRO A 10 -8.71 -11.94 -3.12
CA PRO A 10 -8.55 -12.98 -4.12
C PRO A 10 -9.56 -12.83 -5.25
N ASP A 11 -10.67 -12.18 -4.99
CA ASP A 11 -11.64 -11.75 -5.99
C ASP A 11 -12.16 -10.41 -5.52
N PHE A 12 -11.96 -9.37 -6.29
CA PHE A 12 -12.75 -8.18 -6.06
C PHE A 12 -14.22 -8.62 -6.26
N PRO A 13 -15.07 -8.57 -5.22
CA PRO A 13 -16.38 -9.22 -5.28
C PRO A 13 -17.16 -8.79 -6.53
N GLY A 14 -17.29 -9.69 -7.50
CA GLY A 14 -18.01 -9.50 -8.76
C GLY A 14 -17.19 -8.93 -9.91
N VAL A 15 -15.87 -9.11 -9.92
CA VAL A 15 -15.03 -9.00 -11.13
C VAL A 15 -14.21 -10.29 -11.21
N GLU A 16 -14.56 -11.16 -12.12
CA GLU A 16 -13.84 -12.42 -12.31
C GLU A 16 -12.39 -12.19 -12.76
N ASN A 17 -11.49 -13.08 -12.36
CA ASN A 17 -10.07 -13.06 -12.74
C ASN A 17 -9.27 -11.83 -12.29
N PHE A 18 -9.81 -10.99 -11.41
CA PHE A 18 -9.14 -9.82 -10.87
C PHE A 18 -8.54 -10.13 -9.50
N TYR A 19 -7.22 -10.32 -9.43
CA TYR A 19 -6.52 -10.67 -8.19
C TYR A 19 -5.54 -9.56 -7.80
N PHE A 20 -5.94 -8.71 -6.89
CA PHE A 20 -5.09 -7.64 -6.37
C PHE A 20 -4.61 -7.98 -4.96
N ILE A 21 -3.30 -8.21 -4.81
CA ILE A 21 -2.69 -8.30 -3.49
C ILE A 21 -2.53 -6.88 -2.96
N ASN A 22 -3.47 -6.51 -2.11
CA ASN A 22 -3.58 -5.16 -1.59
C ASN A 22 -2.61 -4.93 -0.43
N ILE A 23 -1.64 -4.05 -0.65
CA ILE A 23 -0.73 -3.55 0.37
C ILE A 23 -1.18 -2.13 0.74
N PRO A 24 -1.55 -1.85 1.99
CA PRO A 24 -1.99 -0.52 2.41
C PRO A 24 -0.97 0.57 2.05
N LYS A 25 -1.45 1.74 1.66
CA LYS A 25 -0.67 2.92 1.21
C LYS A 25 -0.01 2.79 -0.18
N ASN A 26 -0.33 1.73 -0.93
CA ASN A 26 0.16 1.46 -2.28
C ASN A 26 -0.97 1.65 -3.32
N CYS A 27 -1.56 2.84 -3.39
CA CYS A 27 -2.61 3.20 -4.36
C CYS A 27 -3.91 2.36 -4.29
N THR A 28 -4.20 1.74 -3.15
CA THR A 28 -5.37 0.90 -2.91
C THR A 28 -6.69 1.53 -3.37
N THR A 29 -6.92 2.81 -3.02
CA THR A 29 -8.16 3.51 -3.36
C THR A 29 -8.36 3.63 -4.86
N THR A 30 -7.30 3.94 -5.60
CA THR A 30 -7.35 4.05 -7.07
C THR A 30 -7.71 2.71 -7.72
N VAL A 31 -7.04 1.63 -7.30
CA VAL A 31 -7.32 0.27 -7.81
C VAL A 31 -8.74 -0.15 -7.47
N ARG A 32 -9.18 0.11 -6.26
CA ARG A 32 -10.56 -0.18 -5.83
C ARG A 32 -11.59 0.54 -6.71
N ASN A 33 -11.36 1.79 -7.05
CA ASN A 33 -12.28 2.56 -7.89
C ASN A 33 -12.32 2.02 -9.32
N TRP A 34 -11.20 1.61 -9.89
CA TRP A 34 -11.18 0.93 -11.19
C TRP A 34 -11.93 -0.40 -11.15
N ALA A 35 -11.69 -1.22 -10.13
CA ALA A 35 -12.40 -2.49 -9.97
C ALA A 35 -13.93 -2.28 -9.80
N LEU A 36 -14.34 -1.27 -9.01
CA LEU A 36 -15.75 -0.91 -8.88
C LEU A 36 -16.37 -0.44 -10.20
N TYR A 37 -15.63 0.32 -11.01
CA TYR A 37 -16.10 0.75 -12.30
C TYR A 37 -16.26 -0.44 -13.28
N ILE A 38 -15.27 -1.35 -13.34
CA ILE A 38 -15.35 -2.58 -14.14
C ILE A 38 -16.60 -3.37 -13.75
N LYS A 39 -16.80 -3.60 -12.43
CA LYS A 39 -17.99 -4.26 -11.91
C LYS A 39 -19.30 -3.57 -12.31
N THR A 40 -19.37 -2.25 -12.17
CA THR A 40 -20.57 -1.48 -12.49
C THR A 40 -20.95 -1.56 -13.98
N CYS A 41 -19.94 -1.70 -14.84
CA CYS A 41 -20.13 -1.89 -16.28
C CYS A 41 -20.34 -3.37 -16.67
N ASN A 42 -20.50 -4.29 -15.70
CA ASN A 42 -20.53 -5.73 -15.91
C ASN A 42 -19.34 -6.25 -16.71
N GLY A 43 -18.17 -5.63 -16.51
CA GLY A 43 -16.92 -6.04 -17.15
C GLY A 43 -16.23 -7.12 -16.34
N ASP A 44 -15.51 -8.00 -17.02
CA ASP A 44 -14.65 -9.02 -16.45
C ASP A 44 -13.23 -8.87 -16.98
N ILE A 45 -12.28 -9.50 -16.33
CA ILE A 45 -10.92 -9.62 -16.84
C ILE A 45 -10.85 -10.92 -17.66
N ASP A 46 -10.35 -10.83 -18.90
CA ASP A 46 -10.33 -11.93 -19.87
C ASP A 46 -9.58 -13.18 -19.41
N LYS A 47 -8.58 -13.01 -18.53
CA LYS A 47 -7.76 -14.08 -17.95
C LYS A 47 -7.29 -13.69 -16.55
N PRO A 48 -6.97 -14.67 -15.68
CA PRO A 48 -6.46 -14.38 -14.34
C PRO A 48 -5.33 -13.35 -14.36
N PHE A 49 -5.56 -12.22 -13.71
CA PHE A 49 -4.61 -11.12 -13.61
C PHE A 49 -4.25 -10.90 -12.15
N ARG A 50 -3.13 -11.50 -11.73
CA ARG A 50 -2.64 -11.44 -10.37
C ARG A 50 -1.56 -10.37 -10.28
N PHE A 51 -1.81 -9.33 -9.52
CA PHE A 51 -0.86 -8.23 -9.43
C PHE A 51 -0.78 -7.63 -8.03
N THR A 52 0.30 -6.94 -7.80
CA THR A 52 0.49 -6.06 -6.65
C THR A 52 1.13 -4.74 -7.06
N ILE A 53 1.06 -3.77 -6.17
CA ILE A 53 1.73 -2.48 -6.35
C ILE A 53 2.72 -2.33 -5.21
N LEU A 54 3.98 -2.14 -5.54
CA LEU A 54 5.03 -1.81 -4.59
C LEU A 54 5.23 -0.30 -4.52
N ARG A 55 5.63 0.17 -3.38
CA ARG A 55 6.02 1.54 -3.14
C ARG A 55 7.41 1.57 -2.53
N ASP A 56 8.18 2.63 -2.80
CA ASP A 56 9.39 2.88 -2.05
C ASP A 56 9.15 2.71 -0.54
N PRO A 57 9.89 1.82 0.15
CA PRO A 57 9.61 1.44 1.53
C PRO A 57 9.63 2.62 2.50
N TYR A 58 10.58 3.54 2.33
CA TYR A 58 10.71 4.74 3.16
C TYR A 58 9.57 5.73 2.91
N GLY A 59 9.22 5.94 1.63
CA GLY A 59 8.08 6.77 1.24
C GLY A 59 6.75 6.18 1.70
N ARG A 60 6.64 4.85 1.76
CA ARG A 60 5.48 4.17 2.33
C ARG A 60 5.39 4.39 3.83
N LEU A 61 6.50 4.22 4.55
CA LEU A 61 6.59 4.47 6.00
C LEU A 61 6.14 5.90 6.33
N LYS A 62 6.69 6.90 5.63
CA LYS A 62 6.28 8.31 5.80
C LYS A 62 4.78 8.51 5.56
N SER A 63 4.22 7.88 4.54
CA SER A 63 2.79 7.95 4.23
C SER A 63 1.92 7.30 5.31
N THR A 64 2.42 6.28 5.99
CA THR A 64 1.72 5.63 7.10
C THR A 64 1.70 6.52 8.35
N PHE A 65 2.81 7.16 8.69
CA PHE A 65 2.82 8.15 9.76
C PHE A 65 1.83 9.29 9.51
N ALA A 66 1.83 9.85 8.29
CA ALA A 66 0.90 10.92 7.93
C ALA A 66 -0.57 10.45 8.01
N TYR A 67 -0.85 9.19 7.69
CA TYR A 67 -2.19 8.61 7.84
C TYR A 67 -2.60 8.50 9.31
N GLY A 68 -1.72 7.99 10.16
CA GLY A 68 -1.99 7.85 11.59
C GLY A 68 -2.28 9.18 12.28
N ILE A 69 -1.60 10.27 11.86
CA ILE A 69 -1.80 11.61 12.42
C ILE A 69 -3.05 12.29 11.87
N GLY A 70 -3.37 12.08 10.59
CA GLY A 70 -4.28 12.98 9.85
C GLY A 70 -5.70 12.51 9.63
N GLN A 71 -6.04 11.24 9.75
CA GLN A 71 -7.34 10.78 9.20
C GLN A 71 -8.32 10.10 10.14
N ARG A 72 -7.92 9.45 11.21
CA ARG A 72 -8.89 8.71 12.04
C ARG A 72 -8.60 8.72 13.53
N PHE A 73 -7.38 8.86 13.91
CA PHE A 73 -6.99 8.71 15.33
C PHE A 73 -6.97 10.03 16.08
N ALA A 74 -7.79 10.96 15.56
CA ALA A 74 -8.21 12.18 16.23
C ALA A 74 -7.08 12.92 16.96
N TYR A 75 -6.39 13.80 16.24
CA TYR A 75 -5.75 15.01 16.80
C TYR A 75 -4.80 14.85 18.01
N LEU A 76 -4.58 13.65 18.52
CA LEU A 76 -3.81 13.37 19.73
C LEU A 76 -2.49 12.63 19.47
N GLU A 77 -2.31 12.07 18.27
CA GLU A 77 -1.09 11.34 17.95
C GLU A 77 -0.08 12.25 17.24
N THR A 78 1.15 12.21 17.75
CA THR A 78 2.30 12.88 17.14
C THR A 78 3.20 11.87 16.45
N VAL A 79 4.13 12.32 15.62
CA VAL A 79 5.17 11.45 15.04
C VAL A 79 5.92 10.70 16.15
N GLU A 80 6.26 11.39 17.24
CA GLU A 80 6.97 10.79 18.37
C GLU A 80 6.14 9.70 19.08
N SER A 81 4.84 9.96 19.31
CA SER A 81 3.92 9.00 19.93
C SER A 81 3.80 7.73 19.10
N ILE A 82 3.50 7.88 17.81
CA ILE A 82 3.40 6.74 16.88
C ILE A 82 4.75 6.00 16.80
N GLY A 83 5.84 6.74 16.69
CA GLY A 83 7.18 6.16 16.63
C GLY A 83 7.53 5.32 17.87
N LYS A 84 7.24 5.82 19.06
CA LYS A 84 7.45 5.06 20.32
C LYS A 84 6.63 3.76 20.33
N LYS A 85 5.38 3.81 19.92
CA LYS A 85 4.51 2.61 19.83
C LYS A 85 5.05 1.61 18.81
N LEU A 86 5.49 2.09 17.64
CA LEU A 86 6.06 1.25 16.59
C LEU A 86 7.35 0.56 17.07
N LEU A 87 8.28 1.29 17.68
CA LEU A 87 9.53 0.76 18.22
C LEU A 87 9.30 -0.27 19.35
N ALA A 88 8.29 -0.03 20.18
CA ALA A 88 7.94 -0.94 21.27
C ALA A 88 7.15 -2.18 20.79
N ALA A 89 6.71 -2.22 19.53
CA ALA A 89 5.77 -3.20 18.99
C ALA A 89 4.52 -3.40 19.87
N LYS A 90 4.11 -2.34 20.58
CA LYS A 90 3.02 -2.35 21.57
C LYS A 90 2.01 -1.26 21.25
N ASP A 91 0.75 -1.54 21.58
CA ASP A 91 -0.35 -0.56 21.65
C ASP A 91 -0.64 0.22 20.36
N LEU A 92 -0.17 -0.28 19.20
CA LEU A 92 -0.71 0.17 17.94
C LEU A 92 -2.11 -0.41 17.80
N ASP A 93 -3.07 0.46 17.49
CA ASP A 93 -4.37 0.00 17.02
C ASP A 93 -4.20 -0.99 15.88
N SER A 94 -5.03 -2.06 15.85
CA SER A 94 -4.90 -3.13 14.87
C SER A 94 -4.98 -2.62 13.42
N GLU A 95 -5.77 -1.58 13.17
CA GLU A 95 -5.85 -0.94 11.84
C GLU A 95 -4.56 -0.19 11.52
N LEU A 96 -3.99 0.54 12.47
CA LEU A 96 -2.74 1.26 12.28
C LEU A 96 -1.56 0.29 12.12
N LEU A 97 -1.53 -0.79 12.90
CA LEU A 97 -0.51 -1.83 12.82
C LEU A 97 -0.41 -2.42 11.40
N ILE A 98 -1.54 -2.71 10.76
CA ILE A 98 -1.57 -3.23 9.40
C ILE A 98 -0.92 -2.26 8.41
N HIS A 99 -1.13 -0.96 8.59
CA HIS A 99 -0.52 0.04 7.72
C HIS A 99 1.02 0.10 7.88
N PHE A 100 1.55 -0.26 9.06
CA PHE A 100 2.98 -0.32 9.31
C PHE A 100 3.62 -1.63 8.85
N MET A 101 2.88 -2.74 8.77
CA MET A 101 3.46 -4.03 8.34
C MET A 101 4.29 -3.89 7.06
N PRO A 102 5.50 -4.48 7.01
CA PRO A 102 6.33 -4.49 5.81
C PRO A 102 5.61 -5.13 4.61
N GLN A 103 5.94 -4.67 3.40
CA GLN A 103 5.27 -5.12 2.16
C GLN A 103 5.50 -6.61 1.89
N HIS A 104 6.71 -7.11 2.15
CA HIS A 104 7.02 -8.52 1.98
C HIS A 104 6.11 -9.44 2.80
N VAL A 105 5.70 -9.01 4.00
CA VAL A 105 4.80 -9.80 4.86
C VAL A 105 3.45 -10.03 4.18
N PHE A 106 2.90 -9.02 3.49
CA PHE A 106 1.66 -9.19 2.73
C PHE A 106 1.84 -10.22 1.61
N LEU A 107 2.98 -10.20 0.92
CA LEU A 107 3.25 -11.14 -0.18
C LEU A 107 3.55 -12.55 0.32
N GLU A 108 4.21 -12.69 1.46
CA GLU A 108 4.47 -14.00 2.08
C GLU A 108 3.16 -14.71 2.47
N HIS A 109 2.19 -13.95 2.98
CA HIS A 109 0.90 -14.47 3.45
C HIS A 109 -0.23 -14.41 2.42
N ALA A 110 0.04 -13.90 1.22
CA ALA A 110 -0.96 -13.86 0.15
C ALA A 110 -1.35 -15.29 -0.26
N PRO A 111 -2.66 -15.60 -0.37
CA PRO A 111 -3.14 -16.92 -0.78
C PRO A 111 -2.75 -17.25 -2.23
N VAL A 112 -2.50 -16.24 -3.03
CA VAL A 112 -1.99 -16.35 -4.40
C VAL A 112 -0.79 -15.42 -4.57
N LYS A 113 0.19 -15.84 -5.35
CA LYS A 113 1.34 -14.99 -5.65
C LYS A 113 1.03 -14.10 -6.86
N PRO A 114 1.50 -12.83 -6.88
CA PRO A 114 1.36 -11.98 -8.03
C PRO A 114 2.25 -12.46 -9.18
N ASP A 115 1.72 -12.40 -10.39
CA ASP A 115 2.49 -12.60 -11.63
C ASP A 115 3.04 -11.27 -12.15
N HIS A 116 2.42 -10.16 -11.73
CA HIS A 116 2.77 -8.81 -12.15
C HIS A 116 3.03 -7.90 -10.95
N TYR A 117 4.17 -7.24 -10.99
CA TYR A 117 4.56 -6.23 -10.00
C TYR A 117 4.56 -4.86 -10.67
N TYR A 118 3.83 -3.94 -10.10
CA TYR A 118 3.85 -2.53 -10.46
C TYR A 118 4.43 -1.73 -9.31
N HIS A 119 4.90 -0.54 -9.60
CA HIS A 119 5.20 0.43 -8.55
C HIS A 119 4.30 1.67 -8.68
N THR A 120 4.27 2.48 -7.66
CA THR A 120 3.37 3.66 -7.61
C THR A 120 3.60 4.66 -8.75
N GLY A 121 4.76 4.67 -9.39
CA GLY A 121 5.04 5.45 -10.60
C GLY A 121 4.47 4.83 -11.90
N GLN A 122 4.07 3.57 -11.88
CA GLN A 122 3.55 2.84 -13.05
C GLN A 122 2.02 2.75 -13.08
N MET A 123 1.32 3.57 -12.32
CA MET A 123 -0.14 3.53 -12.26
C MET A 123 -0.84 3.75 -13.60
N ARG A 124 -0.22 4.50 -14.53
CA ARG A 124 -0.74 4.64 -15.91
C ARG A 124 -0.67 3.31 -16.65
N LYS A 125 0.48 2.63 -16.57
CA LYS A 125 0.65 1.31 -17.19
C LYS A 125 -0.35 0.31 -16.63
N LEU A 126 -0.53 0.25 -15.30
CA LEU A 126 -1.53 -0.63 -14.69
C LEU A 126 -2.95 -0.33 -15.17
N ARG A 127 -3.32 0.97 -15.29
CA ARG A 127 -4.61 1.36 -15.84
C ARG A 127 -4.79 0.83 -17.27
N ASP A 128 -3.79 1.02 -18.11
CA ASP A 128 -3.85 0.62 -19.52
C ASP A 128 -3.91 -0.91 -19.66
N ASP A 129 -3.18 -1.65 -18.83
CA ASP A 129 -3.25 -3.11 -18.77
C ASP A 129 -4.65 -3.60 -18.31
N LEU A 130 -5.24 -2.95 -17.31
CA LEU A 130 -6.60 -3.25 -16.86
C LEU A 130 -7.66 -2.86 -17.90
N SER A 131 -7.50 -1.73 -18.57
CA SER A 131 -8.40 -1.30 -19.67
C SER A 131 -8.38 -2.31 -20.82
N SER A 132 -7.19 -2.73 -21.23
CA SER A 132 -7.02 -3.73 -22.30
C SER A 132 -7.67 -5.06 -21.95
N ARG A 133 -7.55 -5.51 -20.71
CA ARG A 133 -8.08 -6.81 -20.25
C ARG A 133 -9.58 -6.80 -20.00
N SER A 134 -10.12 -5.67 -19.57
CA SER A 134 -11.57 -5.53 -19.33
C SER A 134 -12.36 -5.07 -20.56
N GLY A 135 -11.70 -4.61 -21.60
CA GLY A 135 -12.34 -3.98 -22.75
C GLY A 135 -13.00 -2.62 -22.44
N LEU A 136 -12.72 -2.04 -21.25
CA LEU A 136 -13.30 -0.79 -20.78
C LEU A 136 -12.25 0.31 -20.73
N GLU A 137 -12.62 1.52 -21.11
CA GLU A 137 -11.78 2.69 -20.92
C GLU A 137 -11.80 3.14 -19.45
N LEU A 138 -10.68 2.95 -18.75
CA LEU A 138 -10.54 3.37 -17.36
C LEU A 138 -10.00 4.80 -17.29
N ASN A 139 -10.78 5.68 -16.71
CA ASN A 139 -10.35 7.06 -16.49
C ASN A 139 -9.25 7.16 -15.44
N TRP A 140 -8.38 8.15 -15.60
CA TRP A 140 -7.39 8.48 -14.59
C TRP A 140 -8.08 9.11 -13.37
N ILE A 141 -8.00 8.44 -12.23
CA ILE A 141 -8.47 8.95 -10.95
C ILE A 141 -7.25 9.20 -10.09
N GLN A 142 -6.90 10.46 -9.90
CA GLN A 142 -5.84 10.82 -8.98
C GLN A 142 -6.44 11.08 -7.60
N GLU A 143 -6.50 10.04 -6.78
CA GLU A 143 -6.95 10.16 -5.40
C GLU A 143 -5.77 10.12 -4.41
N ASN A 144 -5.95 10.81 -3.30
CA ASN A 144 -5.13 10.71 -2.10
C ASN A 144 -3.63 10.98 -2.27
N ARG A 145 -3.25 12.11 -2.86
CA ARG A 145 -1.90 12.63 -2.61
C ARG A 145 -1.79 12.98 -1.12
N SER A 146 -0.92 12.27 -0.41
CA SER A 146 -0.56 12.67 0.96
C SER A 146 -0.02 14.08 0.92
N ARG A 147 -0.77 15.02 1.49
CA ARG A 147 -0.30 16.39 1.69
C ARG A 147 0.43 16.42 3.03
N TYR A 148 1.72 16.57 2.98
CA TYR A 148 2.53 16.70 4.19
C TYR A 148 2.63 18.18 4.57
N THR A 149 2.29 18.51 5.80
CA THR A 149 2.57 19.84 6.36
C THR A 149 4.07 19.99 6.58
N VAL A 150 4.54 21.23 6.65
CA VAL A 150 5.96 21.52 6.98
C VAL A 150 6.30 20.94 8.35
N ASP A 151 5.43 21.18 9.34
CA ASP A 151 5.60 20.67 10.70
C ASP A 151 5.72 19.16 10.77
N PHE A 152 4.79 18.43 10.14
CA PHE A 152 4.89 16.97 10.03
C PHE A 152 6.22 16.54 9.40
N THR A 153 6.65 17.22 8.34
CA THR A 153 7.88 16.83 7.62
C THR A 153 9.09 17.00 8.51
N VAL A 154 9.17 18.08 9.27
CA VAL A 154 10.27 18.34 10.22
C VAL A 154 10.28 17.29 11.33
N GLN A 155 9.14 17.03 11.96
CA GLN A 155 9.03 16.04 13.02
C GLN A 155 9.36 14.61 12.52
N TYR A 156 8.85 14.23 11.34
CA TYR A 156 9.14 12.93 10.76
C TYR A 156 10.62 12.77 10.41
N ASN A 157 11.24 13.76 9.78
CA ASN A 157 12.64 13.67 9.41
C ASN A 157 13.54 13.56 10.66
N LYS A 158 13.24 14.31 11.73
CA LYS A 158 13.94 14.17 13.01
C LYS A 158 13.82 12.75 13.54
N TRP A 159 12.60 12.24 13.71
CA TRP A 159 12.37 10.88 14.21
C TRP A 159 13.05 9.83 13.31
N PHE A 160 12.95 9.98 12.00
CA PHE A 160 13.57 9.09 11.02
C PHE A 160 15.09 9.02 11.21
N THR A 161 15.76 10.17 11.30
CA THR A 161 17.22 10.24 11.49
C THR A 161 17.64 9.62 12.82
N GLU A 162 16.90 9.86 13.89
CA GLU A 162 17.20 9.33 15.24
C GLU A 162 17.03 7.80 15.32
N ASN A 163 16.25 7.19 14.39
CA ASN A 163 15.94 5.76 14.41
C ASN A 163 16.39 5.04 13.13
N GLN A 164 17.30 5.61 12.35
CA GLN A 164 17.70 5.14 11.02
C GLN A 164 18.08 3.65 11.01
N THR A 165 18.95 3.22 11.92
CA THR A 165 19.42 1.83 11.99
C THR A 165 18.28 0.84 12.18
N TRP A 166 17.35 1.16 13.10
CA TRP A 166 16.17 0.31 13.32
C TRP A 166 15.26 0.27 12.09
N ILE A 167 15.09 1.41 11.41
CA ILE A 167 14.26 1.52 10.21
C ILE A 167 14.86 0.69 9.07
N ASP A 168 16.17 0.74 8.89
CA ASP A 168 16.87 -0.01 7.85
C ASP A 168 16.74 -1.52 8.08
N ASP A 169 16.89 -1.98 9.33
CA ASP A 169 16.65 -3.37 9.69
C ASP A 169 15.18 -3.77 9.46
N TYR A 170 14.25 -2.92 9.87
CA TYR A 170 12.81 -3.18 9.75
C TYR A 170 12.32 -3.26 8.31
N LEU A 171 12.87 -2.42 7.44
CA LEU A 171 12.50 -2.34 6.02
C LEU A 171 13.44 -3.10 5.09
N GLY A 172 14.50 -3.72 5.57
CA GLY A 172 15.54 -4.33 4.74
C GLY A 172 15.00 -5.25 3.65
N LYS A 173 14.14 -6.20 4.02
CA LYS A 173 13.48 -7.10 3.05
C LYS A 173 12.57 -6.36 2.06
N ASP A 174 11.93 -5.29 2.47
CA ASP A 174 11.09 -4.46 1.57
C ASP A 174 11.97 -3.70 0.57
N VAL A 175 13.15 -3.24 0.99
CA VAL A 175 14.11 -2.56 0.10
C VAL A 175 14.63 -3.54 -0.95
N GLU A 176 14.99 -4.77 -0.54
CA GLU A 176 15.40 -5.83 -1.46
C GLU A 176 14.28 -6.18 -2.45
N LEU A 177 13.07 -6.40 -1.95
CA LEU A 177 11.88 -6.67 -2.76
C LEU A 177 11.62 -5.57 -3.79
N TYR A 178 11.68 -4.32 -3.35
CA TYR A 178 11.46 -3.17 -4.22
C TYR A 178 12.55 -3.04 -5.29
N ALA A 179 13.81 -3.20 -4.91
CA ALA A 179 14.91 -3.18 -5.85
C ALA A 179 14.80 -4.29 -6.91
N GLN A 180 14.40 -5.50 -6.51
CA GLN A 180 14.24 -6.64 -7.40
C GLN A 180 13.17 -6.44 -8.49
N HIS A 181 12.07 -5.74 -8.17
CA HIS A 181 10.91 -5.64 -9.07
C HIS A 181 10.70 -4.26 -9.70
N VAL A 182 11.42 -3.24 -9.26
CA VAL A 182 11.18 -1.86 -9.70
C VAL A 182 12.41 -1.23 -10.36
N VAL A 183 13.62 -1.62 -9.94
CA VAL A 183 14.88 -1.01 -10.41
C VAL A 183 15.53 -1.82 -11.53
N SER A 184 14.98 -3.00 -11.86
CA SER A 184 15.45 -3.84 -12.99
C SER A 184 14.73 -3.41 -14.33
#